data_3b6389667a1c728b62c764c26a2227ab
#
_entry.id   3b6389667a1c728b62c764c26a2227ab
#
_cell.length_a   1.000
_cell.length_b   1.000
_cell.length_c   1.000
_cell.angle_alpha   90.00
_cell.angle_beta   90.00
_cell.angle_gamma   90.00
#
_symmetry.space_group_name_H-M   'P 1'
#
loop_
_entity.id
_entity.type
_entity.pdbx_description
1 polymer ?
#
loop_
_entity_poly.entity_id
_entity_poly.type
_entity_poly.pdbx_seq_one_letter_code
_entity_poly.pdbx_strand_id
1 'polypeptide(L)'
;AEFWHQGIATEAGRAVTAQVKRDGLPYITATHDVNNPRSGGVMRQIGMKYQYSYEEQWQPKDLLVTFRLYQLNLDGNGSRVYQKYWNESAVHFVEEEVSAHVFPAL
;
A
#
# COMPACT_ATOMS: atom_id res chain seq x y z
N ALA A 1 18.17 -3.09 14.72
CA ALA A 1 16.89 -3.27 15.35
C ALA A 1 15.71 -2.96 14.40
N GLU A 2 15.82 -1.88 13.65
CA GLU A 2 14.75 -1.51 12.71
C GLU A 2 14.57 -2.52 11.58
N PHE A 3 15.66 -3.05 11.07
CA PHE A 3 15.60 -4.11 10.07
C PHE A 3 14.92 -5.36 10.59
N TRP A 4 15.14 -5.67 11.83
CA TRP A 4 14.54 -6.82 12.50
C TRP A 4 13.03 -6.67 12.55
N HIS A 5 12.54 -5.50 12.98
CA HIS A 5 11.10 -5.22 13.01
C HIS A 5 10.47 -5.29 11.63
N GLN A 6 11.14 -4.73 10.63
CA GLN A 6 10.66 -4.73 9.26
C GLN A 6 10.58 -6.16 8.70
N GLY A 7 11.55 -7.00 9.02
CA GLY A 7 11.54 -8.41 8.62
C GLY A 7 10.37 -9.18 9.21
N ILE A 8 10.07 -8.94 10.49
CA ILE A 8 8.92 -9.57 11.16
C ILE A 8 7.62 -9.09 10.54
N ALA A 9 7.48 -7.80 10.28
CA ALA A 9 6.28 -7.25 9.65
C ALA A 9 6.07 -7.83 8.25
N THR A 10 7.14 -8.01 7.48
CA THR A 10 7.06 -8.60 6.15
C THR A 10 6.61 -10.06 6.22
N GLU A 11 7.16 -10.85 7.14
CA GLU A 11 6.74 -12.23 7.33
C GLU A 11 5.28 -12.34 7.73
N ALA A 12 4.85 -11.51 8.67
CA ALA A 12 3.46 -11.47 9.11
C ALA A 12 2.53 -11.10 7.95
N GLY A 13 2.92 -10.10 7.16
CA GLY A 13 2.16 -9.67 5.99
C GLY A 13 2.05 -10.77 4.94
N ARG A 14 3.12 -11.51 4.70
CA ARG A 14 3.10 -12.64 3.77
C ARG A 14 2.18 -13.75 4.24
N ALA A 15 2.18 -14.04 5.53
CA ALA A 15 1.30 -15.05 6.11
C ALA A 15 -0.17 -14.66 5.98
N VAL A 16 -0.50 -13.39 6.26
CA VAL A 16 -1.86 -12.86 6.09
C VAL A 16 -2.27 -12.93 4.62
N THR A 17 -1.40 -12.50 3.71
CA THR A 17 -1.67 -12.54 2.27
C THR A 17 -1.96 -13.97 1.79
N ALA A 18 -1.17 -14.93 2.24
CA ALA A 18 -1.38 -16.33 1.88
C ALA A 18 -2.74 -16.84 2.39
N GLN A 19 -3.12 -16.45 3.61
CA GLN A 19 -4.42 -16.83 4.17
C GLN A 19 -5.57 -16.22 3.41
N VAL A 20 -5.48 -14.93 3.09
CA VAL A 20 -6.50 -14.21 2.32
C VAL A 20 -6.69 -14.86 0.95
N LYS A 21 -5.58 -15.25 0.31
CA LYS A 21 -5.63 -15.95 -0.98
C LYS A 21 -6.31 -17.30 -0.86
N ARG A 22 -5.99 -18.07 0.19
CA ARG A 22 -6.64 -19.36 0.46
C ARG A 22 -8.13 -19.21 0.70
N ASP A 23 -8.54 -18.10 1.32
CA ASP A 23 -9.95 -17.80 1.59
C ASP A 23 -10.70 -17.33 0.34
N GLY A 24 -10.02 -17.20 -0.80
CA GLY A 24 -10.65 -16.87 -2.07
C GLY A 24 -10.95 -15.40 -2.27
N LEU A 25 -10.37 -14.50 -1.47
CA LEU A 25 -10.56 -13.07 -1.65
C LEU A 25 -9.75 -12.59 -2.88
N PRO A 26 -10.32 -11.67 -3.68
CA PRO A 26 -9.72 -11.32 -4.96
C PRO A 26 -8.53 -10.37 -4.84
N TYR A 27 -8.44 -9.56 -3.80
CA TYR A 27 -7.36 -8.59 -3.64
C TYR A 27 -7.25 -8.10 -2.21
N ILE A 28 -6.12 -7.48 -1.89
CA ILE A 28 -5.93 -6.73 -0.64
C ILE A 28 -5.38 -5.35 -0.96
N THR A 29 -5.70 -4.39 -0.11
CA THR A 29 -5.16 -3.04 -0.20
C THR A 29 -4.53 -2.64 1.12
N ALA A 30 -3.59 -1.71 1.06
CA ALA A 30 -2.99 -1.12 2.24
C ALA A 30 -2.57 0.31 1.92
N THR A 31 -2.60 1.15 2.93
CA THR A 31 -2.18 2.54 2.79
C THR A 31 -1.11 2.86 3.82
N HIS A 32 -0.26 3.84 3.49
CA HIS A 32 0.64 4.41 4.48
C HIS A 32 0.79 5.90 4.25
N ASP A 33 1.09 6.62 5.33
CA ASP A 33 1.43 8.03 5.29
C ASP A 33 2.76 8.20 4.54
N VAL A 34 2.83 9.18 3.65
CA VAL A 34 4.07 9.46 2.89
C VAL A 34 5.25 9.75 3.81
N ASN A 35 4.98 10.20 5.04
CA ASN A 35 6.01 10.45 6.03
C ASN A 35 6.49 9.19 6.75
N ASN A 36 5.92 8.02 6.42
CA ASN A 36 6.33 6.74 6.98
C ASN A 36 6.76 5.77 5.87
N PRO A 37 7.94 5.96 5.30
CA PRO A 37 8.39 5.15 4.16
C PRO A 37 8.64 3.68 4.49
N ARG A 38 8.84 3.34 5.76
CA ARG A 38 9.07 1.95 6.19
C ARG A 38 7.87 1.06 5.88
N SER A 39 6.66 1.58 6.11
CA SER A 39 5.44 0.85 5.80
C SER A 39 5.35 0.54 4.32
N GLY A 40 5.71 1.50 3.47
CA GLY A 40 5.77 1.28 2.02
C GLY A 40 6.76 0.19 1.64
N GLY A 41 7.92 0.16 2.32
CA GLY A 41 8.92 -0.89 2.11
C GLY A 41 8.38 -2.28 2.42
N VAL A 42 7.66 -2.43 3.54
CA VAL A 42 7.02 -3.70 3.91
C VAL A 42 5.99 -4.11 2.86
N MET A 43 5.14 -3.19 2.42
CA MET A 43 4.13 -3.47 1.41
C MET A 43 4.74 -3.98 0.12
N ARG A 44 5.83 -3.36 -0.34
CA ARG A 44 6.53 -3.79 -1.56
C ARG A 44 7.14 -5.18 -1.40
N GLN A 45 7.71 -5.48 -0.24
CA GLN A 45 8.30 -6.80 0.02
C GLN A 45 7.27 -7.91 0.04
N ILE A 46 6.02 -7.60 0.39
CA ILE A 46 4.90 -8.53 0.35
C ILE A 46 4.44 -8.77 -1.09
N GLY A 47 4.79 -7.89 -2.01
CA GLY A 47 4.40 -7.97 -3.40
C GLY A 47 3.31 -6.99 -3.81
N MET A 48 2.94 -6.07 -2.92
CA MET A 48 1.97 -5.04 -3.23
C MET A 48 2.59 -3.99 -4.14
N LYS A 49 1.76 -3.44 -5.02
CA LYS A 49 2.19 -2.41 -5.97
C LYS A 49 1.51 -1.09 -5.66
N TYR A 50 2.28 -0.02 -5.78
CA TYR A 50 1.76 1.33 -5.64
C TYR A 50 0.73 1.62 -6.73
N GLN A 51 -0.38 2.25 -6.34
CA GLN A 51 -1.44 2.63 -7.26
C GLN A 51 -1.56 4.15 -7.41
N TYR A 52 -1.77 4.84 -6.31
CA TYR A 52 -1.95 6.30 -6.34
C TYR A 52 -1.80 6.88 -4.94
N SER A 53 -1.79 8.21 -4.89
CA SER A 53 -1.74 8.98 -3.64
C SER A 53 -3.00 9.82 -3.52
N TYR A 54 -3.37 10.11 -2.31
CA TYR A 54 -4.53 10.96 -2.02
C TYR A 54 -4.35 11.67 -0.69
N GLU A 55 -5.04 12.81 -0.53
CA GLU A 55 -5.01 13.57 0.71
C GLU A 55 -6.27 13.34 1.52
N GLU A 56 -6.11 13.27 2.83
CA GLU A 56 -7.21 13.12 3.77
C GLU A 56 -7.04 14.11 4.90
N GLN A 57 -8.15 14.78 5.27
CA GLN A 57 -8.16 15.72 6.35
C GLN A 57 -8.52 14.99 7.64
N TRP A 58 -7.61 15.02 8.60
CA TRP A 58 -7.81 14.36 9.89
C TRP A 58 -8.37 15.31 10.92
N GLN A 59 -9.45 14.90 11.56
CA GLN A 59 -10.08 15.63 12.65
C GLN A 59 -9.83 14.88 13.96
N PRO A 60 -9.81 15.56 15.11
CA PRO A 60 -10.08 16.99 15.32
C PRO A 60 -8.88 17.91 15.14
N LYS A 61 -7.72 17.40 14.81
CA LYS A 61 -6.48 18.19 14.72
C LYS A 61 -6.38 19.05 13.46
N ASP A 62 -7.31 18.91 12.54
CA ASP A 62 -7.32 19.63 11.28
C ASP A 62 -5.97 19.46 10.53
N LEU A 63 -5.52 18.24 10.44
CA LEU A 63 -4.24 17.89 9.84
C LEU A 63 -4.46 17.25 8.47
N LEU A 64 -3.81 17.82 7.46
CA LEU A 64 -3.82 17.25 6.11
C LEU A 64 -2.72 16.19 5.99
N VAL A 65 -3.11 14.98 5.65
CA VAL A 65 -2.19 13.84 5.52
C VAL A 65 -2.28 13.27 4.12
N THR A 66 -1.13 13.00 3.52
CA THR A 66 -1.06 12.35 2.21
C THR A 66 -0.76 10.87 2.41
N PHE A 67 -1.58 10.02 1.82
CA PHE A 67 -1.44 8.57 1.85
C PHE A 67 -1.12 8.02 0.48
N ARG A 68 -0.40 6.91 0.48
CA ARG A 68 -0.17 6.10 -0.73
C ARG A 68 -0.95 4.82 -0.61
N LEU A 69 -1.70 4.47 -1.65
CA LEU A 69 -2.42 3.20 -1.74
C LEU A 69 -1.59 2.17 -2.48
N TYR A 70 -1.43 1.01 -1.86
CA TYR A 70 -0.82 -0.16 -2.47
C TYR A 70 -1.87 -1.26 -2.60
N GLN A 71 -1.72 -2.11 -3.60
CA GLN A 71 -2.67 -3.18 -3.87
C GLN A 71 -1.96 -4.42 -4.35
N LEU A 72 -2.49 -5.57 -3.93
CA LEU A 72 -2.08 -6.87 -4.43
C LEU A 72 -3.33 -7.61 -4.90
N ASN A 73 -3.40 -7.89 -6.19
CA ASN A 73 -4.49 -8.66 -6.78
C ASN A 73 -4.14 -10.14 -6.72
N LEU A 74 -5.05 -10.93 -6.17
CA LEU A 74 -4.81 -12.35 -5.86
C LEU A 74 -5.46 -13.30 -6.85
N ASP A 75 -6.30 -12.77 -7.75
CA ASP A 75 -7.08 -13.55 -8.70
C ASP A 75 -6.56 -13.46 -10.14
N GLY A 76 -5.35 -12.95 -10.33
CA GLY A 76 -4.76 -12.79 -11.64
C GLY A 76 -5.17 -11.54 -12.39
N ASN A 77 -6.09 -10.73 -11.87
CA ASN A 77 -6.50 -9.47 -12.51
C ASN A 77 -5.55 -8.35 -12.10
N GLY A 78 -4.45 -8.22 -12.82
CA GLY A 78 -3.41 -7.23 -12.52
C GLY A 78 -3.79 -5.78 -12.80
N SER A 79 -4.89 -5.54 -13.49
CA SER A 79 -5.34 -4.19 -13.84
C SER A 79 -6.34 -3.60 -12.84
N ARG A 80 -6.78 -4.39 -11.85
CA ARG A 80 -7.75 -3.89 -10.87
C ARG A 80 -7.12 -2.85 -9.97
N VAL A 81 -7.80 -1.71 -9.81
CA VAL A 81 -7.40 -0.64 -8.91
C VAL A 81 -8.58 -0.25 -8.02
N TYR A 82 -8.35 -0.22 -6.72
CA TYR A 82 -9.36 0.17 -5.75
C TYR A 82 -9.55 1.68 -5.79
N GLN A 83 -10.70 2.14 -6.27
CA GLN A 83 -10.92 3.55 -6.60
C GLN A 83 -11.58 4.36 -5.49
N LYS A 84 -11.92 3.75 -4.37
CA LYS A 84 -12.71 4.44 -3.34
C LYS A 84 -12.05 5.74 -2.87
N TYR A 85 -10.77 5.67 -2.51
CA TYR A 85 -10.07 6.85 -1.99
C TYR A 85 -9.80 7.88 -3.08
N TRP A 86 -9.58 7.42 -4.31
CA TRP A 86 -9.44 8.31 -5.46
C TRP A 86 -10.70 9.14 -5.66
N ASN A 87 -11.86 8.50 -5.59
CA ASN A 87 -13.14 9.14 -5.82
C ASN A 87 -13.59 10.03 -4.67
N GLU A 88 -13.25 9.66 -3.43
CA GLU A 88 -13.65 10.40 -2.24
C GLU A 88 -12.75 11.60 -1.93
N SER A 89 -11.49 11.56 -2.31
CA SER A 89 -10.55 12.63 -2.03
C SER A 89 -10.64 13.74 -3.08
N ALA A 90 -10.64 14.99 -2.61
CA ALA A 90 -10.58 16.14 -3.52
C ALA A 90 -9.21 16.27 -4.17
N VAL A 91 -8.16 15.74 -3.55
CA VAL A 91 -6.80 15.78 -4.07
C VAL A 91 -6.28 14.36 -4.19
N HIS A 92 -6.07 13.91 -5.41
CA HIS A 92 -5.54 12.58 -5.71
C HIS A 92 -4.62 12.68 -6.93
N PHE A 93 -3.58 11.88 -6.93
CA PHE A 93 -2.56 11.96 -7.97
C PHE A 93 -1.71 10.70 -7.99
N VAL A 94 -0.96 10.51 -9.07
CA VAL A 94 0.04 9.44 -9.16
C VAL A 94 1.42 10.07 -9.04
N GLU A 95 2.19 9.60 -8.06
CA GLU A 95 3.57 10.00 -7.91
C GLU A 95 4.42 9.19 -8.87
N GLU A 96 4.84 9.79 -9.96
CA GLU A 96 5.59 9.09 -11.00
C GLU A 96 6.88 8.44 -10.48
N GLU A 97 7.55 9.08 -9.55
CA GLU A 97 8.77 8.56 -8.94
C GLU A 97 8.52 7.25 -8.20
N VAL A 98 7.37 7.11 -7.55
CA VAL A 98 6.99 5.91 -6.83
C VAL A 98 6.51 4.84 -7.82
N SER A 99 5.68 5.24 -8.79
CA SER A 99 5.11 4.34 -9.79
C SER A 99 6.19 3.73 -10.68
N ALA A 100 7.16 4.53 -11.10
CA ALA A 100 8.25 4.10 -11.98
C ALA A 100 9.39 3.41 -11.24
N HIS A 101 9.39 3.44 -9.91
CA HIS A 101 10.47 2.89 -9.13
C HIS A 101 10.48 1.37 -9.19
N VAL A 102 11.55 0.84 -9.76
CA VAL A 102 11.79 -0.61 -9.78
C VAL A 102 12.68 -0.91 -8.59
N PHE A 103 12.12 -1.58 -7.59
CA PHE A 103 12.90 -1.95 -6.43
C PHE A 103 13.74 -3.15 -6.76
N PRO A 104 15.06 -3.06 -6.58
CA PRO A 104 15.87 -4.26 -6.67
C PRO A 104 15.38 -5.24 -5.62
N ALA A 105 15.57 -6.51 -5.89
CA ALA A 105 15.28 -7.54 -4.91
C ALA A 105 16.12 -7.25 -3.67
N LEU A 106 15.45 -6.94 -2.60
CA LEU A 106 16.14 -6.61 -1.35
C LEU A 106 16.41 -7.86 -0.55
#